data_9892585634d7f31074cab865b2135bcb
#
_entry.id   9892585634d7f31074cab865b2135bcb
#
_cell.length_a   1.000
_cell.length_b   1.000
_cell.length_c   1.000
_cell.angle_alpha   90.00
_cell.angle_beta   90.00
_cell.angle_gamma   90.00
#
_symmetry.space_group_name_H-M   'P 1'
#
loop_
_entity.id
_entity.type
_entity.pdbx_description
1 polymer ?
#
loop_
_entity_poly.entity_id
_entity_poly.type
_entity_poly.pdbx_seq_one_letter_code
_entity_poly.pdbx_strand_id
1 'polypeptide(L)'
;MNGIEKKGADAILLRTRVVPRSSRTAFVAITAEGLRLQVKAPPVENAANEECIRFLAKTFGVSKGAVRLSSGGKSRAKVFEIDGCAESDAVRIIESLNLKVV
;
A
#
# COMPACT_ATOMS: atom_id res chain seq x y z
N MET A 1 -4.50 -10.41 -8.42
CA MET A 1 -4.25 -10.42 -6.96
C MET A 1 -5.15 -9.41 -6.29
N ASN A 2 -5.80 -9.79 -5.21
CA ASN A 2 -6.61 -8.83 -4.46
C ASN A 2 -5.77 -7.66 -3.95
N GLY A 3 -6.28 -6.45 -4.17
CA GLY A 3 -5.62 -5.24 -3.75
C GLY A 3 -4.73 -4.59 -4.80
N ILE A 4 -4.37 -5.29 -5.87
CA ILE A 4 -3.57 -4.71 -6.95
C ILE A 4 -4.41 -4.69 -8.21
N GLU A 5 -4.60 -3.49 -8.77
CA GLU A 5 -5.31 -3.29 -10.03
C GLU A 5 -4.43 -2.54 -11.00
N LYS A 6 -4.45 -2.96 -12.26
CA LYS A 6 -3.75 -2.26 -13.33
C LYS A 6 -4.46 -0.93 -13.61
N LYS A 7 -3.72 0.16 -13.56
CA LYS A 7 -4.24 1.47 -13.97
C LYS A 7 -3.74 1.85 -15.36
N GLY A 8 -2.52 1.46 -15.70
CA GLY A 8 -1.90 1.71 -16.99
C GLY A 8 -0.75 0.73 -17.17
N ALA A 9 -0.02 0.86 -18.28
CA ALA A 9 1.11 -0.05 -18.57
C ALA A 9 2.17 0.00 -17.47
N ASP A 10 2.31 1.12 -16.78
CA ASP A 10 3.35 1.37 -15.79
C ASP A 10 2.78 2.05 -14.55
N ALA A 11 1.55 1.72 -14.19
CA ALA A 11 0.88 2.28 -13.02
C ALA A 11 -0.15 1.30 -12.47
N ILE A 12 -0.31 1.32 -11.13
CA ILE A 12 -1.27 0.47 -10.42
C ILE A 12 -2.09 1.29 -9.43
N LEU A 13 -3.25 0.73 -9.08
CA LEU A 13 -4.00 1.12 -7.90
C LEU A 13 -3.80 0.03 -6.86
N LEU A 14 -3.50 0.44 -5.64
CA LEU A 14 -3.27 -0.46 -4.53
C LEU A 14 -4.34 -0.23 -3.47
N ARG A 15 -5.23 -1.22 -3.28
CA ARG A 15 -6.24 -1.16 -2.23
C ARG A 15 -5.66 -1.73 -0.96
N THR A 16 -5.74 -0.97 0.13
CA THR A 16 -5.19 -1.35 1.42
C THR A 16 -6.22 -1.22 2.52
N ARG A 17 -6.04 -2.03 3.56
CA ARG A 17 -6.71 -1.86 4.85
C ARG A 17 -5.62 -1.55 5.86
N VAL A 18 -5.62 -0.33 6.38
CA VAL A 18 -4.57 0.16 7.28
C VAL A 18 -4.90 -0.17 8.72
N VAL A 19 -3.93 -0.73 9.43
CA VAL A 19 -4.00 -0.98 10.88
C VAL A 19 -3.04 0.01 11.54
N PRO A 20 -3.53 1.11 12.09
CA PRO A 20 -2.66 2.15 12.68
C PRO A 20 -2.12 1.73 14.05
N ARG A 21 -1.20 2.53 14.58
CA ARG A 21 -0.61 2.36 15.92
C ARG A 21 0.05 1.01 16.12
N SER A 22 0.60 0.46 15.03
CA SER A 22 1.34 -0.80 15.07
C SER A 22 2.78 -0.55 15.50
N SER A 23 3.47 -1.60 15.90
CA SER A 23 4.87 -1.49 16.34
C SER A 23 5.85 -1.27 15.18
N ARG A 24 5.42 -1.59 13.96
CA ARG A 24 6.21 -1.38 12.74
C ARG A 24 5.29 -1.24 11.54
N THR A 25 5.80 -0.70 10.45
CA THR A 25 5.08 -0.60 9.18
C THR A 25 5.44 -1.79 8.31
N ALA A 26 4.44 -2.59 7.92
CA ALA A 26 4.64 -3.77 7.09
C ALA A 26 3.32 -4.27 6.51
N PHE A 27 3.37 -4.89 5.33
CA PHE A 27 2.25 -5.68 4.86
C PHE A 27 2.15 -6.96 5.70
N VAL A 28 0.93 -7.37 6.05
CA VAL A 28 0.73 -8.53 6.93
C VAL A 28 -0.20 -9.59 6.35
N ALA A 29 -1.06 -9.26 5.39
CA ALA A 29 -1.99 -10.24 4.82
C ALA A 29 -2.57 -9.75 3.50
N ILE A 30 -3.06 -10.70 2.70
CA ILE A 30 -3.88 -10.44 1.53
C ILE A 30 -5.30 -10.86 1.92
N THR A 31 -6.25 -9.93 1.83
CA THR A 31 -7.63 -10.18 2.26
C THR A 31 -8.61 -9.89 1.13
N ALA A 32 -9.89 -10.22 1.34
CA ALA A 32 -10.94 -9.87 0.38
C ALA A 32 -11.07 -8.36 0.17
N GLU A 33 -10.64 -7.56 1.15
CA GLU A 33 -10.72 -6.09 1.10
C GLU A 33 -9.44 -5.46 0.52
N GLY A 34 -8.45 -6.25 0.17
CA GLY A 34 -7.17 -5.79 -0.33
C GLY A 34 -6.02 -6.19 0.59
N LEU A 35 -4.92 -5.45 0.50
CA LEU A 35 -3.73 -5.74 1.29
C LEU A 35 -3.84 -5.10 2.68
N ARG A 36 -3.67 -5.91 3.71
CA ARG A 36 -3.64 -5.39 5.08
C ARG A 36 -2.25 -4.83 5.37
N LEU A 37 -2.21 -3.56 5.75
CA LEU A 37 -0.98 -2.82 5.98
C LEU A 37 -0.99 -2.28 7.41
N GLN A 38 -0.13 -2.82 8.27
CA GLN A 38 0.05 -2.23 9.59
C GLN A 38 1.01 -1.04 9.49
N VAL A 39 0.73 0.00 10.26
CA VAL A 39 1.45 1.26 10.16
C VAL A 39 1.87 1.75 11.53
N LYS A 40 3.17 2.01 11.67
CA LYS A 40 3.71 2.69 12.86
C LYS A 40 3.71 4.18 12.60
N ALA A 41 2.73 4.87 13.20
CA ALA A 41 2.64 6.32 13.08
C ALA A 41 2.00 6.88 14.34
N PRO A 42 2.39 8.10 14.77
CA PRO A 42 1.73 8.76 15.89
C PRO A 42 0.30 9.13 15.51
N PRO A 43 -0.60 9.34 16.48
CA PRO A 43 -1.99 9.73 16.23
C PRO A 43 -2.09 11.21 15.86
N VAL A 44 -1.34 11.63 14.86
CA VAL A 44 -1.26 13.00 14.36
C VAL A 44 -1.85 12.98 12.95
N GLU A 45 -2.59 14.05 12.60
CA GLU A 45 -3.22 14.16 11.28
C GLU A 45 -2.20 13.92 10.17
N ASN A 46 -2.58 13.10 9.21
CA ASN A 46 -1.78 12.72 8.04
C ASN A 46 -0.51 11.91 8.31
N ALA A 47 -0.12 11.68 9.57
CA ALA A 47 1.09 10.92 9.86
C ALA A 47 1.02 9.51 9.29
N ALA A 48 -0.13 8.83 9.41
CA ALA A 48 -0.31 7.49 8.87
C ALA A 48 -0.24 7.48 7.33
N ASN A 49 -0.84 8.50 6.68
CA ASN A 49 -0.80 8.61 5.22
C ASN A 49 0.63 8.82 4.72
N GLU A 50 1.39 9.69 5.37
CA GLU A 50 2.78 9.96 5.01
C GLU A 50 3.65 8.71 5.19
N GLU A 51 3.45 7.98 6.28
CA GLU A 51 4.18 6.75 6.52
C GLU A 51 3.83 5.67 5.47
N CYS A 52 2.56 5.55 5.09
CA CYS A 52 2.15 4.66 4.01
C CYS A 52 2.87 5.00 2.72
N ILE A 53 2.88 6.28 2.34
CA ILE A 53 3.52 6.73 1.09
C ILE A 53 5.02 6.41 1.12
N ARG A 54 5.70 6.69 2.22
CA ARG A 54 7.12 6.39 2.37
C ARG A 54 7.39 4.90 2.24
N PHE A 55 6.60 4.09 2.94
CA PHE A 55 6.76 2.64 2.94
C PHE A 55 6.49 2.05 1.56
N LEU A 56 5.41 2.49 0.89
CA LEU A 56 5.04 1.98 -0.42
C LEU A 56 6.07 2.36 -1.48
N ALA A 57 6.58 3.58 -1.44
CA ALA A 57 7.63 4.01 -2.36
C ALA A 57 8.87 3.11 -2.23
N LYS A 58 9.28 2.83 -1.02
CA LYS A 58 10.42 1.94 -0.75
C LYS A 58 10.15 0.52 -1.21
N THR A 59 8.97 0.00 -0.90
CA THR A 59 8.60 -1.39 -1.22
C THR A 59 8.54 -1.62 -2.74
N PHE A 60 7.96 -0.69 -3.48
CA PHE A 60 7.81 -0.83 -4.93
C PHE A 60 8.94 -0.20 -5.73
N GLY A 61 9.94 0.37 -5.07
CA GLY A 61 11.13 0.88 -5.74
C GLY A 61 10.88 2.13 -6.57
N VAL A 62 9.99 3.00 -6.12
CA VAL A 62 9.66 4.27 -6.80
C VAL A 62 9.89 5.44 -5.85
N SER A 63 9.88 6.67 -6.40
CA SER A 63 9.99 7.86 -5.57
C SER A 63 8.72 8.11 -4.77
N LYS A 64 8.82 8.85 -3.68
CA LYS A 64 7.63 9.22 -2.89
C LYS A 64 6.62 10.02 -3.73
N GLY A 65 7.09 10.85 -4.64
CA GLY A 65 6.23 11.61 -5.54
C GLY A 65 5.45 10.75 -6.52
N ALA A 66 5.86 9.49 -6.73
CA ALA A 66 5.15 8.56 -7.59
C ALA A 66 4.01 7.84 -6.86
N VAL A 67 3.90 8.00 -5.55
CA VAL A 67 2.86 7.38 -4.72
C VAL A 67 1.89 8.45 -4.25
N ARG A 68 0.60 8.27 -4.54
CA ARG A 68 -0.45 9.23 -4.16
C ARG A 68 -1.60 8.50 -3.48
N LEU A 69 -2.17 9.14 -2.47
CA LEU A 69 -3.42 8.66 -1.89
C LEU A 69 -4.56 9.05 -2.84
N SER A 70 -5.24 8.05 -3.38
CA SER A 70 -6.35 8.25 -4.33
C SER A 70 -7.69 8.39 -3.62
N SER A 71 -7.91 7.62 -2.55
CA SER A 71 -9.13 7.74 -1.75
C SER A 71 -8.89 7.23 -0.32
N GLY A 72 -9.79 7.60 0.60
CA GLY A 72 -9.77 7.11 1.96
C GLY A 72 -8.86 7.89 2.91
N GLY A 73 -8.69 9.20 2.70
CA GLY A 73 -7.75 10.02 3.49
C GLY A 73 -7.90 9.89 5.01
N LYS A 74 -9.15 9.80 5.52
CA LYS A 74 -9.44 9.65 6.96
C LYS A 74 -9.95 8.27 7.29
N SER A 75 -10.01 7.36 6.33
CA SER A 75 -10.50 6.01 6.48
C SER A 75 -9.34 5.04 6.66
N ARG A 76 -9.60 3.89 7.27
CA ARG A 76 -8.64 2.78 7.28
C ARG A 76 -8.60 2.04 5.95
N ALA A 77 -9.65 2.14 5.14
CA ALA A 77 -9.67 1.61 3.78
C ALA A 77 -9.12 2.70 2.85
N LYS A 78 -7.91 2.51 2.36
CA LYS A 78 -7.20 3.49 1.54
C LYS A 78 -6.82 2.90 0.20
N VAL A 79 -6.94 3.71 -0.86
CA VAL A 79 -6.46 3.36 -2.19
C VAL A 79 -5.32 4.30 -2.55
N PHE A 80 -4.18 3.71 -2.92
CA PHE A 80 -3.02 4.46 -3.38
C PHE A 80 -2.83 4.24 -4.87
N GLU A 81 -2.40 5.27 -5.56
CA GLU A 81 -1.98 5.19 -6.95
C GLU A 81 -0.45 5.21 -6.97
N ILE A 82 0.15 4.26 -7.68
CA ILE A 82 1.61 4.13 -7.77
C ILE A 82 2.01 4.15 -9.23
N ASP A 83 2.76 5.18 -9.63
CA ASP A 83 3.34 5.30 -10.96
C ASP A 83 4.73 4.65 -10.97
N GLY A 84 5.18 4.25 -12.15
CA GLY A 84 6.51 3.66 -12.30
C GLY A 84 6.59 2.21 -11.86
N CYS A 85 5.46 1.54 -11.72
CA CYS A 85 5.41 0.12 -11.34
C CYS A 85 4.32 -0.58 -12.14
N ALA A 86 4.70 -1.52 -12.99
CA ALA A 86 3.74 -2.32 -13.75
C ALA A 86 3.04 -3.32 -12.82
N GLU A 87 1.82 -3.71 -13.18
CA GLU A 87 1.04 -4.66 -12.39
C GLU A 87 1.81 -5.96 -12.14
N SER A 88 2.45 -6.51 -13.17
CA SER A 88 3.21 -7.76 -13.03
C SER A 88 4.36 -7.65 -12.04
N ASP A 89 5.04 -6.50 -12.02
CA ASP A 89 6.12 -6.25 -11.06
C ASP A 89 5.58 -6.11 -9.64
N ALA A 90 4.46 -5.42 -9.48
CA ALA A 90 3.83 -5.26 -8.18
C ALA A 90 3.40 -6.61 -7.60
N VAL A 91 2.78 -7.45 -8.42
CA VAL A 91 2.35 -8.80 -8.01
C VAL A 91 3.57 -9.61 -7.56
N ARG A 92 4.65 -9.58 -8.34
CA ARG A 92 5.87 -10.31 -8.01
C ARG A 92 6.48 -9.84 -6.68
N ILE A 93 6.50 -8.53 -6.45
CA ILE A 93 7.01 -7.96 -5.20
C ILE A 93 6.19 -8.45 -4.01
N ILE A 94 4.86 -8.36 -4.10
CA ILE A 94 3.98 -8.79 -3.01
C ILE A 94 4.08 -10.30 -2.78
N GLU A 95 4.14 -11.10 -3.86
CA GLU A 95 4.30 -12.54 -3.73
C GLU A 95 5.59 -12.91 -3.00
N SER A 96 6.66 -12.15 -3.22
CA SER A 96 7.96 -12.40 -2.57
C SER A 96 7.91 -12.21 -1.05
N LEU A 97 6.90 -11.54 -0.53
CA LEU A 97 6.75 -11.30 0.91
C LEU A 97 6.11 -12.49 1.63
N ASN A 98 5.59 -13.46 0.91
CA ASN A 98 4.94 -14.66 1.47
C ASN A 98 3.85 -14.33 2.49
N LEU A 99 2.98 -13.39 2.13
CA LEU A 99 1.92 -12.94 3.02
C LEU A 99 0.85 -14.01 3.20
N LYS A 100 0.25 -14.01 4.38
CA LYS A 100 -0.90 -14.86 4.67
C LYS A 100 -2.09 -14.41 3.80
N VAL A 101 -2.79 -15.36 3.20
CA VAL A 101 -4.03 -15.10 2.48
C VAL A 101 -5.20 -15.44 3.39
N VAL A 102 -6.04 -14.47 3.65
CA VAL A 102 -7.14 -14.57 4.61
C VAL A 102 -8.48 -14.43 3.91
#